data_745ad0d6f349386223e4436585287c43
#
_entry.id   745ad0d6f349386223e4436585287c43
#
_cell.length_a   1.000
_cell.length_b   1.000
_cell.length_c   1.000
_cell.angle_alpha   90.00
_cell.angle_beta   90.00
_cell.angle_gamma   90.00
#
_symmetry.space_group_name_H-M   'P 1'
#
loop_
_entity.id
_entity.type
_entity.pdbx_description
1 polymer ?
#
loop_
_entity_poly.entity_id
_entity_poly.type
_entity_poly.pdbx_seq_one_letter_code
_entity_poly.pdbx_strand_id
1 'polypeptide(L)'
;MDNANFISVPDWACCATTVAAERLILGLVWKLGNPSKNKRAMGFYAKSKWIEERYHLSKNTISRAYTSLKNKGFIQKAGDGSWMLNYVAIYRAAIENAWEPPKS
;
A
#
# COMPACT_ATOMS: atom_id res chain seq x y z
N MET A 1 -16.13 0.32 19.01
CA MET A 1 -15.84 1.05 17.77
C MET A 1 -15.72 0.08 16.62
N ASP A 2 -16.39 0.37 15.56
CA ASP A 2 -16.35 -0.49 14.40
C ASP A 2 -15.08 -0.22 13.58
N ASN A 3 -14.24 -1.25 13.42
CA ASN A 3 -12.99 -1.13 12.70
C ASN A 3 -13.06 -1.73 11.29
N ALA A 4 -14.29 -1.96 10.80
CA ALA A 4 -14.47 -2.62 9.50
C ALA A 4 -13.79 -1.88 8.34
N ASN A 5 -13.67 -0.55 8.45
CA ASN A 5 -13.08 0.29 7.41
C ASN A 5 -11.61 0.64 7.66
N PHE A 6 -11.05 0.14 8.76
CA PHE A 6 -9.66 0.42 9.07
C PHE A 6 -8.73 -0.65 8.56
N ILE A 7 -7.57 -0.23 8.13
CA ILE A 7 -6.48 -1.13 7.84
C ILE A 7 -5.26 -0.60 8.60
N SER A 8 -4.55 -1.52 9.24
CA SER A 8 -3.30 -1.17 9.91
C SER A 8 -2.25 -0.87 8.85
N VAL A 9 -1.73 0.35 8.86
CA VAL A 9 -0.69 0.77 7.94
C VAL A 9 0.63 0.72 8.70
N PRO A 10 1.61 -0.06 8.21
CA PRO A 10 2.90 -0.15 8.90
C PRO A 10 3.62 1.20 8.96
N ASP A 11 4.44 1.36 9.99
CA ASP A 11 5.19 2.61 10.18
C ASP A 11 6.04 2.97 8.97
N TRP A 12 6.68 1.97 8.36
CA TRP A 12 7.52 2.22 7.18
C TRP A 12 6.70 2.80 6.01
N ALA A 13 5.45 2.38 5.87
CA ALA A 13 4.59 2.95 4.83
C ALA A 13 4.18 4.37 5.16
N CYS A 14 3.91 4.65 6.44
CA CYS A 14 3.58 6.01 6.88
C CYS A 14 4.75 6.97 6.72
N CYS A 15 5.98 6.49 6.85
CA CYS A 15 7.17 7.31 6.68
C CYS A 15 7.59 7.45 5.23
N ALA A 16 7.30 6.45 4.39
CA ALA A 16 7.70 6.48 2.99
C ALA A 16 6.94 7.54 2.18
N THR A 17 5.72 7.85 2.55
CA THR A 17 4.92 8.86 1.87
C THR A 17 4.03 9.60 2.87
N THR A 18 3.79 10.89 2.62
CA THR A 18 2.92 11.72 3.43
C THR A 18 1.48 11.77 2.90
N VAL A 19 1.23 11.22 1.73
CA VAL A 19 -0.08 11.26 1.10
C VAL A 19 -0.96 10.15 1.67
N ALA A 20 -2.09 10.52 2.27
CA ALA A 20 -2.97 9.57 2.95
C ALA A 20 -3.45 8.43 2.02
N ALA A 21 -3.85 8.77 0.80
CA ALA A 21 -4.32 7.75 -0.15
C ALA A 21 -3.21 6.77 -0.53
N GLU A 22 -1.97 7.24 -0.65
CA GLU A 22 -0.83 6.38 -0.94
C GLU A 22 -0.54 5.44 0.24
N ARG A 23 -0.61 5.96 1.45
CA ARG A 23 -0.44 5.14 2.66
C ARG A 23 -1.47 4.03 2.72
N LEU A 24 -2.71 4.36 2.41
CA LEU A 24 -3.80 3.38 2.39
C LEU A 24 -3.52 2.28 1.38
N ILE A 25 -3.14 2.64 0.16
CA ILE A 25 -2.86 1.66 -0.90
C ILE A 25 -1.68 0.78 -0.53
N LEU A 26 -0.60 1.36 0.00
CA LEU A 26 0.53 0.56 0.48
C LEU A 26 0.09 -0.43 1.54
N GLY A 27 -0.73 0.00 2.49
CA GLY A 27 -1.25 -0.87 3.53
C GLY A 27 -2.15 -1.98 2.98
N LEU A 28 -2.97 -1.67 1.99
CA LEU A 28 -3.83 -2.66 1.35
C LEU A 28 -3.03 -3.71 0.59
N VAL A 29 -2.04 -3.29 -0.18
CA VAL A 29 -1.18 -4.23 -0.91
C VAL A 29 -0.41 -5.11 0.07
N TRP A 30 0.10 -4.51 1.15
CA TRP A 30 0.83 -5.25 2.17
C TRP A 30 -0.05 -6.29 2.87
N LYS A 31 -1.25 -5.88 3.28
CA LYS A 31 -2.12 -6.75 4.07
C LYS A 31 -2.81 -7.82 3.23
N LEU A 32 -3.34 -7.43 2.08
CA LEU A 32 -4.15 -8.32 1.26
C LEU A 32 -3.34 -9.07 0.22
N GLY A 33 -2.23 -8.50 -0.22
CA GLY A 33 -1.38 -9.10 -1.24
C GLY A 33 -0.22 -9.92 -0.71
N ASN A 34 0.00 -9.93 0.60
CA ASN A 34 1.17 -10.59 1.19
C ASN A 34 0.83 -12.04 1.58
N PRO A 35 1.41 -13.05 0.91
CA PRO A 35 1.11 -14.45 1.21
C PRO A 35 1.41 -14.86 2.64
N SER A 36 2.37 -14.22 3.30
CA SER A 36 2.70 -14.54 4.69
C SER A 36 1.61 -14.06 5.66
N LYS A 37 0.80 -13.09 5.26
CA LYS A 37 -0.30 -12.57 6.06
C LYS A 37 -1.64 -13.21 5.69
N ASN A 38 -1.76 -13.64 4.45
CA ASN A 38 -2.98 -14.27 3.95
C ASN A 38 -2.58 -15.42 3.03
N LYS A 39 -2.76 -16.64 3.51
CA LYS A 39 -2.34 -17.84 2.78
C LYS A 39 -2.98 -17.99 1.41
N ARG A 40 -4.12 -17.33 1.19
CA ARG A 40 -4.81 -17.37 -0.10
C ARG A 40 -4.43 -16.20 -1.01
N ALA A 41 -3.62 -15.28 -0.51
CA ALA A 41 -3.28 -14.10 -1.29
C ALA A 41 -2.28 -14.48 -2.37
N MET A 42 -2.69 -14.27 -3.61
CA MET A 42 -1.85 -14.45 -4.78
C MET A 42 -1.39 -13.09 -5.32
N GLY A 43 -1.58 -12.03 -4.52
CA GLY A 43 -1.34 -10.66 -4.90
C GLY A 43 -2.56 -9.81 -4.63
N PHE A 44 -2.44 -8.53 -4.88
CA PHE A 44 -3.51 -7.58 -4.64
C PHE A 44 -4.15 -7.16 -5.96
N TYR A 45 -5.45 -7.43 -6.06
CA TYR A 45 -6.22 -7.17 -7.29
C TYR A 45 -7.34 -6.15 -7.12
N ALA A 46 -7.48 -5.51 -5.96
CA ALA A 46 -8.65 -4.69 -5.68
C ALA A 46 -8.87 -3.63 -6.77
N LYS A 47 -10.10 -3.60 -7.25
CA LYS A 47 -10.50 -2.63 -8.25
C LYS A 47 -10.74 -1.28 -7.58
N SER A 48 -10.51 -0.22 -8.35
CA SER A 48 -10.73 1.15 -7.87
C SER A 48 -12.12 1.32 -7.25
N LYS A 49 -13.16 0.76 -7.86
CA LYS A 49 -14.53 0.88 -7.36
C LYS A 49 -14.68 0.34 -5.94
N TRP A 50 -14.04 -0.81 -5.65
CA TRP A 50 -14.09 -1.40 -4.31
C TRP A 50 -13.46 -0.45 -3.28
N ILE A 51 -12.33 0.16 -3.64
CA ILE A 51 -11.63 1.10 -2.76
C ILE A 51 -12.47 2.36 -2.56
N GLU A 52 -13.08 2.88 -3.64
CA GLU A 52 -13.96 4.06 -3.57
C GLU A 52 -15.09 3.85 -2.57
N GLU A 53 -15.77 2.73 -2.67
CA GLU A 53 -16.94 2.43 -1.84
C GLU A 53 -16.55 2.18 -0.38
N ARG A 54 -15.47 1.44 -0.17
CA ARG A 54 -15.07 1.05 1.17
C ARG A 54 -14.44 2.20 1.97
N TYR A 55 -13.65 3.04 1.31
CA TYR A 55 -12.89 4.08 1.98
C TYR A 55 -13.33 5.49 1.62
N HIS A 56 -14.40 5.61 0.84
CA HIS A 56 -14.99 6.91 0.46
C HIS A 56 -13.98 7.84 -0.22
N LEU A 57 -13.17 7.28 -1.12
CA LEU A 57 -12.22 8.03 -1.92
C LEU A 57 -12.73 8.18 -3.34
N SER A 58 -12.39 9.29 -3.98
CA SER A 58 -12.75 9.49 -5.38
C SER A 58 -11.87 8.62 -6.29
N LYS A 59 -12.41 8.27 -7.45
CA LYS A 59 -11.68 7.53 -8.47
C LYS A 59 -10.38 8.23 -8.85
N ASN A 60 -10.43 9.56 -8.98
CA ASN A 60 -9.24 10.34 -9.35
C ASN A 60 -8.17 10.28 -8.26
N THR A 61 -8.57 10.35 -6.99
CA THR A 61 -7.64 10.24 -5.87
C THR A 61 -6.93 8.89 -5.89
N ILE A 62 -7.68 7.83 -6.11
CA ILE A 62 -7.13 6.47 -6.15
C ILE A 62 -6.19 6.31 -7.34
N SER A 63 -6.59 6.77 -8.51
CA SER A 63 -5.79 6.69 -9.73
C SER A 63 -4.47 7.45 -9.58
N ARG A 64 -4.52 8.65 -9.01
CA ARG A 64 -3.31 9.45 -8.76
C ARG A 64 -2.38 8.75 -7.77
N ALA A 65 -2.94 8.12 -6.73
CA ALA A 65 -2.14 7.41 -5.74
C ALA A 65 -1.42 6.23 -6.37
N TYR A 66 -2.10 5.42 -7.17
CA TYR A 66 -1.47 4.31 -7.89
C TYR A 66 -0.36 4.80 -8.82
N THR A 67 -0.63 5.84 -9.60
CA THR A 67 0.35 6.39 -10.52
C THR A 67 1.58 6.89 -9.78
N SER A 68 1.37 7.62 -8.70
CA SER A 68 2.47 8.15 -7.88
C SER A 68 3.30 7.03 -7.28
N LEU A 69 2.66 6.03 -6.67
CA LEU A 69 3.37 4.90 -6.07
C LEU A 69 4.16 4.11 -7.11
N LYS A 70 3.58 3.91 -8.28
CA LYS A 70 4.26 3.24 -9.38
C LYS A 70 5.47 4.03 -9.85
N ASN A 71 5.33 5.34 -10.01
CA ASN A 71 6.42 6.21 -10.44
C ASN A 71 7.56 6.29 -9.43
N LYS A 72 7.23 6.18 -8.14
CA LYS A 72 8.24 6.14 -7.07
C LYS A 72 8.91 4.77 -6.99
N GLY A 73 8.38 3.78 -7.68
CA GLY A 73 8.91 2.41 -7.62
C GLY A 73 8.49 1.65 -6.39
N PHE A 74 7.48 2.12 -5.64
CA PHE A 74 7.02 1.47 -4.41
C PHE A 74 6.12 0.27 -4.68
N ILE A 75 5.40 0.28 -5.78
CA ILE A 75 4.58 -0.84 -6.21
C ILE A 75 4.90 -1.20 -7.65
N GLN A 76 4.70 -2.46 -7.99
CA GLN A 76 4.91 -2.93 -9.35
C GLN A 76 3.90 -4.03 -9.66
N LYS A 77 3.54 -4.18 -10.93
CA LYS A 77 2.66 -5.25 -11.34
C LYS A 77 3.45 -6.53 -11.59
N ALA A 78 2.94 -7.61 -11.01
CA ALA A 78 3.43 -8.94 -11.33
C ALA A 78 2.89 -9.39 -12.69
N GLY A 79 3.43 -10.49 -13.22
CA GLY A 79 3.01 -11.02 -14.51
C GLY A 79 1.54 -11.42 -14.58
N ASP A 80 0.92 -11.71 -13.44
CA ASP A 80 -0.50 -12.06 -13.35
C ASP A 80 -1.41 -10.84 -13.19
N GLY A 81 -0.86 -9.62 -13.21
CA GLY A 81 -1.62 -8.39 -13.08
C GLY A 81 -1.84 -7.90 -11.65
N SER A 82 -1.38 -8.66 -10.66
CA SER A 82 -1.50 -8.23 -9.27
C SER A 82 -0.46 -7.16 -8.93
N TRP A 83 -0.73 -6.41 -7.86
CA TRP A 83 0.22 -5.42 -7.36
C TRP A 83 1.08 -6.01 -6.26
N MET A 84 2.36 -5.68 -6.29
CA MET A 84 3.35 -6.13 -5.31
C MET A 84 4.11 -4.93 -4.75
N LEU A 85 4.54 -5.02 -3.50
CA LEU A 85 5.37 -3.99 -2.89
C LEU A 85 6.84 -4.20 -3.24
N ASN A 86 7.53 -3.08 -3.49
CA ASN A 86 8.98 -3.07 -3.59
C ASN A 86 9.53 -2.57 -2.26
N TYR A 87 9.80 -3.49 -1.35
CA TYR A 87 10.22 -3.15 0.01
C TYR A 87 11.54 -2.36 0.04
N VAL A 88 12.45 -2.64 -0.87
CA VAL A 88 13.74 -1.94 -0.91
C VAL A 88 13.51 -0.44 -1.14
N ALA A 89 12.71 -0.11 -2.15
CA ALA A 89 12.41 1.29 -2.46
C ALA A 89 11.64 1.97 -1.33
N ILE A 90 10.67 1.28 -0.76
CA ILE A 90 9.82 1.82 0.32
C ILE A 90 10.66 2.08 1.57
N TYR A 91 11.46 1.12 2.00
CA TYR A 91 12.28 1.26 3.19
C TYR A 91 13.33 2.35 3.03
N ARG A 92 13.91 2.45 1.85
CA ARG A 92 14.88 3.52 1.56
C ARG A 92 14.24 4.89 1.72
N ALA A 93 13.04 5.09 1.15
CA ALA A 93 12.32 6.35 1.28
C ALA A 93 11.92 6.62 2.73
N ALA A 94 11.48 5.60 3.46
CA ALA A 94 11.12 5.73 4.87
C ALA A 94 12.32 6.17 5.71
N ILE A 95 13.48 5.57 5.49
CA ILE A 95 14.70 5.92 6.22
C ILE A 95 15.12 7.37 5.91
N GLU A 96 15.01 7.79 4.65
CA GLU A 96 15.27 9.17 4.27
C GLU A 96 14.35 10.15 4.99
N ASN A 97 13.15 9.70 5.38
CA ASN A 97 12.17 10.48 6.11
C ASN A 97 12.20 10.18 7.62
N ALA A 98 13.35 9.79 8.13
CA ALA A 98 13.63 9.60 9.56
C ALA A 98 12.96 8.36 10.19
N TRP A 99 12.50 7.40 9.39
CA TRP A 99 12.04 6.13 9.96
C TRP A 99 13.24 5.30 10.43
N GLU A 100 13.12 4.74 11.62
CA GLU A 100 14.15 3.88 12.18
C GLU A 100 13.65 2.43 12.16
N PRO A 101 14.35 1.53 11.44
CA PRO A 101 13.97 0.12 11.45
C PRO A 101 14.11 -0.46 12.86
N PRO A 102 13.24 -1.40 13.24
CA PRO A 102 13.39 -2.07 14.52
C PRO A 102 14.73 -2.78 14.61
N LYS A 103 15.38 -2.67 15.75
CA LYS A 103 16.61 -3.42 15.99
C LYS A 103 16.24 -4.84 16.38
N SER A 104 16.81 -5.78 15.69
CA SER A 104 16.59 -7.19 15.99
C SER A 104 17.53 -7.67 17.09
#